data_6a87e2c160f1272dbee45bd58bcf4350
#
_entry.id   6a87e2c160f1272dbee45bd58bcf4350
#
_cell.length_a   1.000
_cell.length_b   1.000
_cell.length_c   1.000
_cell.angle_alpha   90.00
_cell.angle_beta   90.00
_cell.angle_gamma   90.00
#
_symmetry.space_group_name_H-M   'P 1'
#
loop_
_entity.id
_entity.type
_entity.pdbx_description
1 polymer ?
#
loop_
_entity_poly.entity_id
_entity_poly.type
_entity_poly.pdbx_seq_one_letter_code
_entity_poly.pdbx_strand_id
1 'polypeptide(L)'
;MTRPCHANDAPLVRLTDDQRSFARDLRRKQTDAERKLWCQLRARQFMGLRFRRQHPIGRYFADFACLELRLVIELDGGQHNSESGRRHDAVRSGVLAAGGYRVIRFWDNDVLQNTRGVLESIALTVEALLEQNEKSKDSPHPRCARPLPRRRER
;
A
#
# COMPACT_ATOMS: atom_id res chain seq x y z
N MET A 1 -17.74 2.20 -28.34
CA MET A 1 -16.45 2.24 -27.64
C MET A 1 -16.67 1.75 -26.21
N THR A 2 -16.44 0.49 -25.98
CA THR A 2 -16.56 -0.15 -24.67
C THR A 2 -15.28 0.08 -23.89
N ARG A 3 -15.39 0.73 -22.72
CA ARG A 3 -14.30 0.88 -21.78
C ARG A 3 -13.92 -0.50 -21.23
N PRO A 4 -12.64 -0.89 -21.20
CA PRO A 4 -12.23 -2.13 -20.55
C PRO A 4 -12.53 -2.04 -19.05
N CYS A 5 -13.29 -3.03 -18.54
CA CYS A 5 -13.50 -3.23 -17.12
C CYS A 5 -12.15 -3.53 -16.46
N HIS A 6 -11.62 -2.58 -15.74
CA HIS A 6 -10.49 -2.83 -14.84
C HIS A 6 -11.01 -3.61 -13.63
N ALA A 7 -10.79 -4.92 -13.66
CA ALA A 7 -11.05 -5.83 -12.54
C ALA A 7 -10.03 -5.59 -11.40
N ASN A 8 -10.07 -4.43 -10.77
CA ASN A 8 -9.30 -4.13 -9.56
C ASN A 8 -10.02 -3.11 -8.68
N ASP A 9 -11.36 -3.07 -8.76
CA ASP A 9 -12.17 -2.38 -7.77
C ASP A 9 -12.26 -3.24 -6.50
N ALA A 10 -11.19 -3.23 -5.70
CA ALA A 10 -11.40 -3.45 -4.28
C ALA A 10 -12.38 -2.36 -3.83
N PRO A 11 -13.46 -2.70 -3.09
CA PRO A 11 -14.46 -1.73 -2.71
C PRO A 11 -13.74 -0.58 -1.99
N LEU A 12 -13.92 0.63 -2.50
CA LEU A 12 -13.49 1.85 -1.83
C LEU A 12 -14.23 1.89 -0.49
N VAL A 13 -13.62 1.33 0.53
CA VAL A 13 -14.14 1.45 1.90
C VAL A 13 -14.21 2.94 2.17
N ARG A 14 -15.43 3.47 2.19
CA ARG A 14 -15.65 4.87 2.54
C ARG A 14 -15.14 5.08 3.95
N LEU A 15 -14.13 5.91 4.08
CA LEU A 15 -13.59 6.29 5.37
C LEU A 15 -14.70 6.92 6.21
N THR A 16 -14.80 6.52 7.46
CA THR A 16 -15.66 7.19 8.42
C THR A 16 -15.15 8.62 8.64
N ASP A 17 -16.03 9.52 9.08
CA ASP A 17 -15.63 10.90 9.36
C ASP A 17 -14.59 10.98 10.47
N ASP A 18 -14.66 10.08 11.44
CA ASP A 18 -13.65 9.93 12.51
C ASP A 18 -12.29 9.54 11.94
N GLN A 19 -12.24 8.58 11.02
CA GLN A 19 -10.99 8.19 10.35
C GLN A 19 -10.40 9.33 9.53
N ARG A 20 -11.25 10.12 8.86
CA ARG A 20 -10.80 11.30 8.10
C ARG A 20 -10.24 12.38 9.00
N SER A 21 -10.90 12.64 10.14
CA SER A 21 -10.46 13.61 11.14
C SER A 21 -9.13 13.19 11.75
N PHE A 22 -9.02 11.95 12.18
CA PHE A 22 -7.79 11.40 12.76
C PHE A 22 -6.62 11.42 11.77
N ALA A 23 -6.83 11.01 10.51
CA ALA A 23 -5.81 11.10 9.47
C ALA A 23 -5.35 12.55 9.22
N ARG A 24 -6.25 13.52 9.35
CA ARG A 24 -5.93 14.95 9.23
C ARG A 24 -5.04 15.43 10.38
N ASP A 25 -5.33 15.00 11.59
CA ASP A 25 -4.53 15.33 12.77
C ASP A 25 -3.15 14.70 12.73
N LEU A 26 -3.03 13.45 12.28
CA LEU A 26 -1.74 12.79 12.04
C LEU A 26 -0.90 13.57 11.02
N ARG A 27 -1.52 14.06 9.93
CA ARG A 27 -0.79 14.87 8.94
C ARG A 27 -0.28 16.19 9.48
N ARG A 28 -0.90 16.76 10.50
CA ARG A 28 -0.43 17.98 11.19
C ARG A 28 0.77 17.70 12.10
N LYS A 29 0.85 16.49 12.65
CA LYS A 29 1.90 16.05 13.58
C LYS A 29 3.06 15.32 12.87
N GLN A 30 3.23 15.53 11.58
CA GLN A 30 4.28 14.87 10.79
C GLN A 30 5.68 15.12 11.35
N THR A 31 6.51 14.06 11.34
CA THR A 31 7.95 14.18 11.62
C THR A 31 8.67 14.84 10.44
N ASP A 32 9.89 15.32 10.67
CA ASP A 32 10.71 15.89 9.59
C ASP A 32 11.07 14.86 8.53
N ALA A 33 11.28 13.61 8.93
CA ALA A 33 11.53 12.49 8.03
C ALA A 33 10.32 12.22 7.12
N GLU A 34 9.11 12.14 7.70
CA GLU A 34 7.87 11.99 6.94
C GLU A 34 7.68 13.13 5.95
N ARG A 35 7.91 14.37 6.37
CA ARG A 35 7.81 15.55 5.52
C ARG A 35 8.79 15.49 4.35
N LYS A 36 10.04 15.12 4.63
CA LYS A 36 11.10 15.01 3.64
C LYS A 36 10.77 13.94 2.59
N LEU A 37 10.36 12.75 3.04
CA LEU A 37 9.98 11.67 2.13
C LEU A 37 8.71 12.01 1.33
N TRP A 38 7.71 12.65 1.96
CA TRP A 38 6.49 13.08 1.27
C TRP A 38 6.77 14.04 0.12
N CYS A 39 7.71 14.96 0.28
CA CYS A 39 8.11 15.88 -0.81
C CYS A 39 8.57 15.12 -2.06
N GLN A 40 9.12 13.92 -1.91
CA GLN A 40 9.57 13.09 -3.03
C GLN A 40 8.47 12.19 -3.62
N LEU A 41 7.50 11.78 -2.79
CA LEU A 41 6.46 10.82 -3.18
C LEU A 41 5.19 11.48 -3.73
N ARG A 42 4.92 12.74 -3.37
CA ARG A 42 3.68 13.44 -3.74
C ARG A 42 3.56 13.73 -5.23
N ALA A 43 2.34 14.01 -5.68
CA ALA A 43 2.04 14.52 -7.03
C ALA A 43 2.54 13.62 -8.17
N ARG A 44 2.61 12.31 -7.95
CA ARG A 44 3.10 11.31 -8.92
C ARG A 44 4.55 11.54 -9.38
N GLN A 45 5.34 12.28 -8.63
CA GLN A 45 6.74 12.55 -8.96
C GLN A 45 7.59 11.27 -8.93
N PHE A 46 7.24 10.35 -8.04
CA PHE A 46 7.98 9.11 -7.90
C PHE A 46 7.39 8.03 -8.83
N MET A 47 8.11 7.73 -9.90
CA MET A 47 7.77 6.70 -10.89
C MET A 47 6.33 6.77 -11.45
N GLY A 48 5.71 7.96 -11.45
CA GLY A 48 4.34 8.16 -11.90
C GLY A 48 3.26 7.60 -10.97
N LEU A 49 3.64 7.03 -9.82
CA LEU A 49 2.75 6.36 -8.89
C LEU A 49 2.06 7.34 -7.94
N ARG A 50 0.83 7.01 -7.56
CA ARG A 50 0.07 7.79 -6.60
C ARG A 50 0.27 7.27 -5.19
N PHE A 51 1.08 7.97 -4.41
CA PHE A 51 1.20 7.75 -2.97
C PHE A 51 0.18 8.59 -2.18
N ARG A 52 -0.26 8.04 -1.07
CA ARG A 52 -1.10 8.71 -0.08
C ARG A 52 -0.40 8.69 1.26
N ARG A 53 -0.48 9.78 2.01
CA ARG A 53 0.07 9.82 3.38
C ARG A 53 -1.03 9.60 4.41
N GLN A 54 -0.66 9.00 5.54
CA GLN A 54 -1.56 8.70 6.66
C GLN A 54 -2.86 8.05 6.16
N HIS A 55 -2.68 6.95 5.40
CA HIS A 55 -3.79 6.26 4.77
C HIS A 55 -4.33 5.15 5.68
N PRO A 56 -5.62 5.15 6.01
CA PRO A 56 -6.23 4.10 6.81
C PRO A 56 -6.36 2.81 6.01
N ILE A 57 -5.91 1.71 6.61
CA ILE A 57 -6.07 0.34 6.11
C ILE A 57 -6.66 -0.48 7.26
N GLY A 58 -7.95 -0.79 7.18
CA GLY A 58 -8.71 -1.34 8.29
C GLY A 58 -8.71 -0.37 9.48
N ARG A 59 -8.21 -0.82 10.63
CA ARG A 59 -8.07 -0.01 11.84
C ARG A 59 -6.71 0.68 12.00
N TYR A 60 -5.78 0.44 11.07
CA TYR A 60 -4.43 0.99 11.11
C TYR A 60 -4.27 2.15 10.13
N PHE A 61 -3.29 3.00 10.40
CA PHE A 61 -2.90 4.08 9.49
C PHE A 61 -1.48 3.80 9.00
N ALA A 62 -1.31 3.77 7.67
CA ALA A 62 -0.02 3.65 7.02
C ALA A 62 0.56 5.06 6.80
N ASP A 63 1.84 5.28 7.09
CA ASP A 63 2.47 6.57 6.87
C ASP A 63 2.39 6.97 5.41
N PHE A 64 2.73 6.05 4.51
CA PHE A 64 2.52 6.20 3.07
C PHE A 64 1.99 4.91 2.47
N ALA A 65 1.08 5.04 1.52
CA ALA A 65 0.51 3.90 0.81
C ALA A 65 0.36 4.18 -0.68
N CYS A 66 0.78 3.23 -1.51
CA CYS A 66 0.46 3.16 -2.93
C CYS A 66 -0.54 2.03 -3.14
N LEU A 67 -1.81 2.37 -3.38
CA LEU A 67 -2.88 1.39 -3.52
C LEU A 67 -2.79 0.60 -4.83
N GLU A 68 -2.23 1.22 -5.86
CA GLU A 68 -2.04 0.60 -7.18
C GLU A 68 -1.14 -0.64 -7.10
N LEU A 69 -0.13 -0.60 -6.23
CA LEU A 69 0.83 -1.69 -6.00
C LEU A 69 0.61 -2.43 -4.68
N ARG A 70 -0.35 -2.01 -3.87
CA ARG A 70 -0.53 -2.48 -2.49
C ARG A 70 0.76 -2.39 -1.67
N LEU A 71 1.49 -1.31 -1.85
CA LEU A 71 2.73 -1.01 -1.15
C LEU A 71 2.47 -0.05 0.01
N VAL A 72 2.96 -0.40 1.18
CA VAL A 72 2.95 0.44 2.38
C VAL A 72 4.40 0.75 2.77
N ILE A 73 4.67 2.00 3.08
CA ILE A 73 5.95 2.48 3.60
C ILE A 73 5.69 3.04 4.98
N GLU A 74 6.45 2.58 5.96
CA GLU A 74 6.39 3.02 7.35
C GLU A 74 7.74 3.58 7.79
N LEU A 75 7.70 4.65 8.56
CA LEU A 75 8.87 5.29 9.15
C LEU A 75 8.89 5.05 10.66
N ASP A 76 10.01 4.52 11.15
CA ASP A 76 10.21 4.25 12.58
C ASP A 76 11.12 5.29 13.20
N GLY A 77 10.60 6.01 14.20
CA GLY A 77 11.30 7.09 14.91
C GLY A 77 12.32 6.64 15.99
N GLY A 78 12.62 5.35 16.09
CA GLY A 78 13.67 4.83 16.99
C GLY A 78 13.42 4.92 18.50
N GLN A 79 12.29 5.45 18.95
CA GLN A 79 12.06 5.73 20.37
C GLN A 79 11.26 4.66 21.14
N HIS A 80 10.77 3.60 20.50
CA HIS A 80 9.92 2.60 21.18
C HIS A 80 10.41 1.17 21.00
N ASN A 81 11.50 0.83 21.69
CA ASN A 81 11.97 -0.55 21.85
C ASN A 81 11.24 -1.26 23.02
N SER A 82 9.99 -0.92 23.29
CA SER A 82 9.20 -1.63 24.30
C SER A 82 8.65 -2.95 23.72
N GLU A 83 8.65 -3.99 24.56
CA GLU A 83 8.19 -5.33 24.18
C GLU A 83 6.70 -5.34 23.77
N SER A 84 5.91 -4.44 24.33
CA SER A 84 4.52 -4.19 23.93
C SER A 84 4.43 -3.61 22.51
N GLY A 85 5.34 -2.72 22.11
CA GLY A 85 5.41 -2.16 20.77
C GLY A 85 5.65 -3.23 19.71
N ARG A 86 6.57 -4.18 19.97
CA ARG A 86 6.88 -5.28 19.03
C ARG A 86 5.70 -6.20 18.77
N ARG A 87 4.87 -6.50 19.79
CA ARG A 87 3.67 -7.33 19.62
C ARG A 87 2.61 -6.63 18.80
N HIS A 88 2.39 -5.34 19.03
CA HIS A 88 1.48 -4.53 18.24
C HIS A 88 1.93 -4.42 16.77
N ASP A 89 3.22 -4.27 16.54
CA ASP A 89 3.81 -4.21 15.21
C ASP A 89 3.67 -5.53 14.45
N ALA A 90 3.83 -6.67 15.11
CA ALA A 90 3.65 -7.99 14.51
C ALA A 90 2.20 -8.21 14.07
N VAL A 91 1.22 -7.86 14.92
CA VAL A 91 -0.21 -7.94 14.61
C VAL A 91 -0.56 -7.00 13.45
N ARG A 92 -0.07 -5.77 13.49
CA ARG A 92 -0.27 -4.78 12.42
C ARG A 92 0.27 -5.27 11.09
N SER A 93 1.50 -5.77 11.08
CA SER A 93 2.14 -6.33 9.88
C SER A 93 1.37 -7.53 9.34
N GLY A 94 0.87 -8.40 10.22
CA GLY A 94 0.04 -9.55 9.84
C GLY A 94 -1.27 -9.14 9.17
N VAL A 95 -1.95 -8.12 9.69
CA VAL A 95 -3.20 -7.60 9.11
C VAL A 95 -2.94 -6.97 7.72
N LEU A 96 -1.87 -6.21 7.58
CA LEU A 96 -1.50 -5.60 6.31
C LEU A 96 -1.11 -6.67 5.27
N ALA A 97 -0.33 -7.67 5.68
CA ALA A 97 0.05 -8.77 4.81
C ALA A 97 -1.17 -9.61 4.38
N ALA A 98 -2.11 -9.90 5.30
CA ALA A 98 -3.37 -10.58 4.99
C ALA A 98 -4.24 -9.78 4.01
N GLY A 99 -4.16 -8.44 4.04
CA GLY A 99 -4.77 -7.55 3.05
C GLY A 99 -4.04 -7.51 1.69
N GLY A 100 -2.96 -8.28 1.54
CA GLY A 100 -2.15 -8.33 0.32
C GLY A 100 -1.20 -7.13 0.17
N TYR A 101 -0.94 -6.39 1.25
CA TYR A 101 -0.01 -5.26 1.22
C TYR A 101 1.43 -5.72 1.45
N ARG A 102 2.34 -5.21 0.65
CA ARG A 102 3.78 -5.28 0.90
C ARG A 102 4.16 -4.12 1.81
N VAL A 103 4.76 -4.42 2.96
CA VAL A 103 5.20 -3.39 3.92
C VAL A 103 6.71 -3.30 3.89
N ILE A 104 7.23 -2.09 3.73
CA ILE A 104 8.65 -1.77 3.88
C ILE A 104 8.80 -0.70 4.96
N ARG A 105 9.87 -0.80 5.74
CA ARG A 105 10.14 0.09 6.86
C ARG A 105 11.50 0.73 6.73
N PHE A 106 11.58 1.99 7.10
CA PHE A 106 12.83 2.76 7.17
C PHE A 106 12.91 3.47 8.51
N TRP A 107 14.11 3.70 8.97
CA TRP A 107 14.34 4.55 10.12
C TRP A 107 14.24 6.02 9.73
N ASP A 108 13.71 6.86 10.59
CA ASP A 108 13.65 8.32 10.40
C ASP A 108 15.05 8.89 10.08
N ASN A 109 16.07 8.41 10.77
CA ASN A 109 17.45 8.82 10.52
C ASN A 109 17.94 8.46 9.12
N ASP A 110 17.57 7.31 8.58
CA ASP A 110 17.96 6.91 7.23
C ASP A 110 17.33 7.86 6.20
N VAL A 111 16.07 8.23 6.40
CA VAL A 111 15.39 9.19 5.54
C VAL A 111 16.04 10.56 5.62
N LEU A 112 16.45 11.01 6.82
CA LEU A 112 17.04 12.33 7.02
C LEU A 112 18.48 12.41 6.49
N GLN A 113 19.28 11.36 6.68
CA GLN A 113 20.70 11.35 6.35
C GLN A 113 21.00 10.79 4.95
N ASN A 114 20.20 9.82 4.49
CA ASN A 114 20.39 9.13 3.21
C ASN A 114 19.08 8.98 2.43
N THR A 115 18.39 10.05 2.20
CA THR A 115 17.13 10.08 1.45
C THR A 115 17.24 9.38 0.10
N ARG A 116 18.37 9.54 -0.58
CA ARG A 116 18.60 8.93 -1.90
C ARG A 116 18.61 7.40 -1.81
N GLY A 117 19.33 6.83 -0.85
CA GLY A 117 19.35 5.37 -0.65
C GLY A 117 17.98 4.81 -0.27
N VAL A 118 17.19 5.55 0.52
CA VAL A 118 15.80 5.18 0.82
C VAL A 118 14.95 5.17 -0.45
N LEU A 119 15.04 6.20 -1.28
CA LEU A 119 14.30 6.26 -2.55
C LEU A 119 14.71 5.16 -3.53
N GLU A 120 16.01 4.83 -3.61
CA GLU A 120 16.50 3.71 -4.41
C GLU A 120 15.91 2.37 -3.92
N SER A 121 15.85 2.14 -2.61
CA SER A 121 15.24 0.94 -2.04
C SER A 121 13.74 0.85 -2.33
N ILE A 122 13.04 1.97 -2.29
CA ILE A 122 11.63 2.05 -2.66
C ILE A 122 11.46 1.74 -4.15
N ALA A 123 12.32 2.31 -5.02
CA ALA A 123 12.27 2.08 -6.46
C ALA A 123 12.46 0.60 -6.81
N LEU A 124 13.45 -0.07 -6.23
CA LEU A 124 13.66 -1.51 -6.42
C LEU A 124 12.46 -2.35 -6.01
N THR A 125 11.81 -1.98 -4.89
CA THR A 125 10.59 -2.67 -4.44
C THR A 125 9.43 -2.43 -5.41
N VAL A 126 9.28 -1.22 -5.91
CA VAL A 126 8.25 -0.86 -6.90
C VAL A 126 8.46 -1.63 -8.20
N GLU A 127 9.66 -1.69 -8.71
CA GLU A 127 10.02 -2.44 -9.94
C GLU A 127 9.67 -3.92 -9.79
N ALA A 128 10.07 -4.55 -8.67
CA ALA A 128 9.74 -5.94 -8.38
C ALA A 128 8.21 -6.19 -8.32
N LEU A 129 7.44 -5.27 -7.75
CA LEU A 129 5.97 -5.38 -7.69
C LEU A 129 5.32 -5.17 -9.05
N LEU A 130 5.85 -4.29 -9.89
CA LEU A 130 5.36 -4.10 -11.26
C LEU A 130 5.57 -5.36 -12.09
N GLU A 131 6.76 -5.97 -12.03
CA GLU A 131 7.04 -7.23 -12.71
C GLU A 131 6.13 -8.38 -12.25
N GLN A 132 5.85 -8.48 -10.96
CA GLN A 132 4.93 -9.49 -10.42
C GLN A 132 3.50 -9.28 -10.91
N ASN A 133 3.06 -8.03 -11.00
CA ASN A 133 1.73 -7.69 -11.50
C ASN A 133 1.58 -8.00 -13.00
N GLU A 134 2.62 -7.81 -13.79
CA GLU A 134 2.62 -8.16 -15.22
C GLU A 134 2.54 -9.67 -15.42
N LYS A 135 3.32 -10.45 -14.68
CA LYS A 135 3.30 -11.93 -14.71
C LYS A 135 1.95 -12.49 -14.26
N SER A 136 1.26 -11.83 -13.32
CA SER A 136 -0.08 -12.23 -12.87
C SER A 136 -1.18 -11.96 -13.91
N LYS A 137 -0.99 -10.99 -14.80
CA LYS A 137 -1.93 -10.69 -15.89
C LYS A 137 -1.85 -11.67 -17.05
N ASP A 138 -0.70 -12.33 -17.22
CA ASP A 138 -0.46 -13.32 -18.29
C ASP A 138 -0.85 -14.76 -17.87
N SER A 139 -1.29 -14.97 -16.63
CA SER A 139 -1.90 -16.23 -16.22
C SER A 139 -3.31 -16.33 -16.81
N PRO A 140 -3.60 -17.33 -17.67
CA PRO A 140 -4.95 -17.52 -18.18
C PRO A 140 -5.89 -17.81 -17.00
N HIS A 141 -6.84 -16.93 -16.74
CA HIS A 141 -7.96 -17.25 -15.85
C HIS A 141 -8.54 -18.62 -16.23
N PRO A 142 -8.75 -19.54 -15.27
CA PRO A 142 -9.52 -20.72 -15.54
C PRO A 142 -10.88 -20.21 -16.05
N ARG A 143 -11.13 -20.44 -17.33
CA ARG A 143 -12.39 -20.10 -17.97
C ARG A 143 -13.49 -20.67 -17.10
N CYS A 144 -14.38 -19.81 -16.62
CA CYS A 144 -15.67 -20.27 -16.13
C CYS A 144 -16.24 -21.21 -17.19
N ALA A 145 -16.19 -22.49 -16.92
CA ALA A 145 -16.81 -23.51 -17.73
C ALA A 145 -18.31 -23.17 -17.77
N ARG A 146 -18.77 -22.61 -18.88
CA ARG A 146 -20.21 -22.49 -19.11
C ARG A 146 -20.80 -23.88 -18.97
N PRO A 147 -21.78 -24.11 -18.10
CA PRO A 147 -22.47 -25.40 -18.06
C PRO A 147 -23.14 -25.60 -19.43
N LEU A 148 -22.82 -26.71 -20.06
CA LEU A 148 -23.45 -27.14 -21.31
C LEU A 148 -24.97 -27.26 -21.08
N PRO A 149 -25.81 -26.79 -22.01
CA PRO A 149 -27.23 -26.97 -21.90
C PRO A 149 -27.56 -28.47 -21.93
N ARG A 150 -28.28 -28.94 -20.93
CA ARG A 150 -28.79 -30.32 -20.87
C ARG A 150 -29.67 -30.54 -22.08
N ARG A 151 -29.30 -31.50 -22.95
CA ARG A 151 -30.17 -32.02 -24.00
C ARG A 151 -31.44 -32.55 -23.34
N ARG A 152 -32.57 -32.01 -23.72
CA ARG A 152 -33.87 -32.67 -23.44
C ARG A 152 -33.95 -33.85 -24.38
N GLU A 153 -33.88 -35.06 -23.87
CA GLU A 153 -34.35 -36.24 -24.59
C GLU A 153 -35.87 -36.22 -24.57
N ARG A 154 -36.43 -36.48 -25.74
CA ARG A 154 -37.86 -36.78 -25.93
C ARG A 154 -38.10 -38.28 -25.74
#